data_41d39c14b495a9b086895f52768d28bb
#
_entry.id   41d39c14b495a9b086895f52768d28bb
#
_cell.length_a   1.000
_cell.length_b   1.000
_cell.length_c   1.000
_cell.angle_alpha   90.00
_cell.angle_beta   90.00
_cell.angle_gamma   90.00
#
_symmetry.space_group_name_H-M   'P 1'
#
loop_
_entity.id
_entity.type
_entity.pdbx_description
1 polymer ?
#
loop_
_entity_poly.entity_id
_entity_poly.type
_entity_poly.pdbx_seq_one_letter_code
_entity_poly.pdbx_strand_id
1 'polypeptide(L)'
;MTDNNNNIYPIFDRMLAREDKEELLKQRSVMIWFTGLSGSGKSTIAIALERELHKRGLLCRILDGDNIRSGINNNLGFTEADRIENIRRIAEVSKLFVDTGIITIAAFISPSNDIREMAANIIGKDDFLEVYVSTPIEECERRDVKGLYAKARRGEIKNFTGISAPFEAPAPVSYTHLTLPT
;
A
#
# COMPACT_ATOMS: atom_id res chain seq x y z
N MET A 1 7.19 -25.51 -19.82
CA MET A 1 6.09 -24.54 -19.98
C MET A 1 4.80 -25.31 -19.87
N THR A 2 4.23 -25.40 -18.68
CA THR A 2 2.95 -26.06 -18.46
C THR A 2 1.88 -25.01 -18.72
N ASP A 3 1.19 -25.19 -19.81
CA ASP A 3 0.03 -24.39 -20.21
C ASP A 3 -1.11 -24.60 -19.22
N ASN A 4 -1.13 -23.80 -18.14
CA ASN A 4 -2.18 -23.81 -17.14
C ASN A 4 -3.30 -22.85 -17.57
N ASN A 5 -3.66 -22.91 -18.84
CA ASN A 5 -4.66 -22.05 -19.45
C ASN A 5 -6.06 -22.67 -19.27
N ASN A 6 -6.53 -22.70 -18.00
CA ASN A 6 -7.85 -23.19 -17.64
C ASN A 6 -8.95 -22.24 -18.10
N ASN A 7 -9.25 -22.18 -19.42
CA ASN A 7 -10.45 -21.51 -19.95
C ASN A 7 -10.64 -20.05 -19.47
N ILE A 8 -9.55 -19.33 -19.23
CA ILE A 8 -9.56 -17.91 -18.88
C ILE A 8 -9.20 -17.09 -20.12
N TYR A 9 -10.11 -16.24 -20.56
CA TYR A 9 -9.97 -15.40 -21.75
C TYR A 9 -10.03 -13.92 -21.35
N PRO A 10 -8.90 -13.27 -21.03
CA PRO A 10 -8.87 -11.84 -20.70
C PRO A 10 -9.40 -11.00 -21.86
N ILE A 11 -10.09 -9.90 -21.52
CA ILE A 11 -10.70 -8.98 -22.50
C ILE A 11 -10.16 -7.54 -22.37
N PHE A 12 -8.99 -7.36 -21.77
CA PHE A 12 -8.40 -6.06 -21.50
C PHE A 12 -8.26 -5.18 -22.76
N ASP A 13 -7.96 -5.80 -23.90
CA ASP A 13 -7.81 -5.18 -25.22
C ASP A 13 -9.13 -4.59 -25.78
N ARG A 14 -10.26 -4.97 -25.22
CA ARG A 14 -11.62 -4.49 -25.63
C ARG A 14 -12.25 -3.53 -24.63
N MET A 15 -11.57 -3.28 -23.53
CA MET A 15 -12.02 -2.33 -22.51
C MET A 15 -11.49 -0.93 -22.82
N LEU A 16 -12.15 0.11 -22.26
CA LEU A 16 -11.63 1.47 -22.30
C LEU A 16 -10.24 1.52 -21.66
N ALA A 17 -9.34 2.21 -22.29
CA ALA A 17 -7.99 2.42 -21.78
C ALA A 17 -7.99 3.27 -20.50
N ARG A 18 -6.88 3.25 -19.79
CA ARG A 18 -6.67 4.07 -18.60
C ARG A 18 -6.72 5.56 -18.94
N GLU A 19 -6.12 5.94 -20.05
CA GLU A 19 -6.04 7.29 -20.57
C GLU A 19 -7.42 7.92 -20.77
N ASP A 20 -8.39 7.15 -21.31
CA ASP A 20 -9.79 7.61 -21.51
C ASP A 20 -10.44 7.98 -20.17
N LYS A 21 -10.15 7.22 -19.13
CA LYS A 21 -10.68 7.43 -17.77
C LYS A 21 -10.00 8.59 -17.06
N GLU A 22 -8.69 8.73 -17.23
CA GLU A 22 -7.91 9.86 -16.70
C GLU A 22 -8.36 11.18 -17.35
N GLU A 23 -8.64 11.17 -18.65
CA GLU A 23 -9.21 12.33 -19.36
C GLU A 23 -10.58 12.70 -18.80
N LEU A 24 -11.46 11.73 -18.60
CA LEU A 24 -12.78 11.93 -17.99
C LEU A 24 -12.67 12.54 -16.59
N LEU A 25 -11.75 12.03 -15.77
CA LEU A 25 -11.52 12.46 -14.39
C LEU A 25 -10.66 13.73 -14.30
N LYS A 26 -10.03 14.17 -15.39
CA LYS A 26 -9.08 15.28 -15.46
C LYS A 26 -7.96 15.15 -14.43
N GLN A 27 -7.45 13.94 -14.25
CA GLN A 27 -6.37 13.62 -13.33
C GLN A 27 -5.53 12.45 -13.85
N ARG A 28 -4.26 12.42 -13.46
CA ARG A 28 -3.40 11.25 -13.64
C ARG A 28 -3.51 10.36 -12.42
N SER A 29 -3.74 9.08 -12.62
CA SER A 29 -3.74 8.10 -11.54
C SER A 29 -2.31 7.70 -11.15
N VAL A 30 -2.12 7.38 -9.89
CA VAL A 30 -0.85 6.94 -9.32
C VAL A 30 -1.12 6.16 -8.03
N MET A 31 -0.23 5.23 -7.71
CA MET A 31 -0.21 4.54 -6.43
C MET A 31 0.75 5.23 -5.47
N ILE A 32 0.25 5.71 -4.33
CA ILE A 32 1.05 6.25 -3.23
C ILE A 32 1.05 5.22 -2.11
N TRP A 33 2.20 4.55 -1.92
CA TRP A 33 2.36 3.43 -1.00
C TRP A 33 3.11 3.86 0.26
N PHE A 34 2.37 4.11 1.36
CA PHE A 34 2.99 4.38 2.65
C PHE A 34 3.42 3.08 3.31
N THR A 35 4.73 2.98 3.64
CA THR A 35 5.32 1.90 4.43
C THR A 35 5.90 2.42 5.73
N GLY A 36 6.06 1.56 6.73
CA GLY A 36 6.62 1.92 8.04
C GLY A 36 5.98 1.13 9.19
N LEU A 37 6.53 1.29 10.39
CA LEU A 37 6.11 0.56 11.59
C LEU A 37 4.65 0.83 11.99
N SER A 38 4.06 -0.05 12.79
CA SER A 38 2.78 0.23 13.46
C SER A 38 2.92 1.52 14.29
N GLY A 39 1.90 2.39 14.27
CA GLY A 39 1.97 3.67 15.01
C GLY A 39 2.87 4.74 14.41
N SER A 40 3.53 4.52 13.25
CA SER A 40 4.42 5.52 12.62
C SER A 40 3.69 6.75 12.06
N GLY A 41 2.36 6.70 11.88
CA GLY A 41 1.56 7.82 11.37
C GLY A 41 1.08 7.66 9.93
N LYS A 42 1.30 6.52 9.28
CA LYS A 42 0.87 6.26 7.89
C LYS A 42 -0.58 6.64 7.61
N SER A 43 -1.52 6.10 8.38
CA SER A 43 -2.96 6.36 8.19
C SER A 43 -3.31 7.83 8.43
N THR A 44 -2.63 8.50 9.37
CA THR A 44 -2.80 9.94 9.63
C THR A 44 -2.40 10.78 8.44
N ILE A 45 -1.22 10.47 7.84
CA ILE A 45 -0.72 11.15 6.65
C ILE A 45 -1.63 10.84 5.45
N ALA A 46 -2.04 9.58 5.27
CA ALA A 46 -2.94 9.17 4.20
C ALA A 46 -4.27 9.93 4.23
N ILE A 47 -4.89 10.06 5.41
CA ILE A 47 -6.14 10.81 5.60
C ILE A 47 -5.94 12.31 5.32
N ALA A 48 -4.83 12.90 5.75
CA ALA A 48 -4.52 14.30 5.48
C ALA A 48 -4.32 14.54 3.98
N LEU A 49 -3.62 13.63 3.31
CA LEU A 49 -3.41 13.67 1.86
C LEU A 49 -4.73 13.52 1.10
N GLU A 50 -5.59 12.55 1.47
CA GLU A 50 -6.91 12.37 0.86
C GLU A 50 -7.73 13.66 0.92
N ARG A 51 -7.77 14.31 2.08
CA ARG A 51 -8.50 15.57 2.27
C ARG A 51 -7.95 16.70 1.39
N GLU A 52 -6.63 16.76 1.25
CA GLU A 52 -5.99 17.78 0.42
C GLU A 52 -6.24 17.54 -1.08
N LEU A 53 -6.14 16.30 -1.54
CA LEU A 53 -6.48 15.91 -2.90
C LEU A 53 -7.96 16.21 -3.22
N HIS A 54 -8.85 15.88 -2.30
CA HIS A 54 -10.29 16.17 -2.45
C HIS A 54 -10.56 17.68 -2.58
N LYS A 55 -9.92 18.53 -1.77
CA LYS A 55 -10.04 19.99 -1.89
C LYS A 55 -9.59 20.51 -3.27
N ARG A 56 -8.65 19.82 -3.90
CA ARG A 56 -8.17 20.14 -5.26
C ARG A 56 -9.04 19.54 -6.36
N GLY A 57 -10.15 18.89 -6.02
CA GLY A 57 -11.07 18.26 -6.97
C GLY A 57 -10.57 16.92 -7.52
N LEU A 58 -9.59 16.30 -6.87
CA LEU A 58 -9.02 15.02 -7.29
C LEU A 58 -9.68 13.86 -6.55
N LEU A 59 -10.06 12.82 -7.31
CA LEU A 59 -10.62 11.59 -6.79
C LEU A 59 -9.50 10.65 -6.33
N CYS A 60 -9.55 10.26 -5.06
CA CYS A 60 -8.61 9.29 -4.53
C CYS A 60 -9.29 8.24 -3.63
N ARG A 61 -8.58 7.14 -3.37
CA ARG A 61 -9.03 6.05 -2.50
C ARG A 61 -7.94 5.63 -1.54
N ILE A 62 -8.24 5.62 -0.23
CA ILE A 62 -7.36 5.04 0.78
C ILE A 62 -7.67 3.54 0.93
N LEU A 63 -6.60 2.74 0.93
CA LEU A 63 -6.57 1.34 1.33
C LEU A 63 -5.75 1.25 2.62
N ASP A 64 -6.43 1.10 3.74
CA ASP A 64 -5.79 1.01 5.06
C ASP A 64 -5.77 -0.44 5.56
N GLY A 65 -4.69 -0.83 6.25
CA GLY A 65 -4.45 -2.19 6.66
C GLY A 65 -5.56 -2.80 7.54
N ASP A 66 -6.10 -2.05 8.47
CA ASP A 66 -7.16 -2.55 9.35
C ASP A 66 -8.49 -2.68 8.60
N ASN A 67 -8.82 -1.67 7.77
CA ASN A 67 -10.03 -1.70 6.95
C ASN A 67 -10.05 -2.86 5.96
N ILE A 68 -8.92 -3.14 5.32
CA ILE A 68 -8.81 -4.25 4.37
C ILE A 68 -8.92 -5.60 5.08
N ARG A 69 -8.35 -5.73 6.28
CA ARG A 69 -8.45 -6.96 7.07
C ARG A 69 -9.82 -7.17 7.68
N SER A 70 -10.65 -6.14 7.83
CA SER A 70 -12.05 -6.30 8.24
C SER A 70 -12.98 -6.74 7.09
N GLY A 71 -12.51 -6.67 5.84
CA GLY A 71 -13.27 -6.99 4.64
C GLY A 71 -12.58 -8.02 3.75
N ILE A 72 -11.98 -7.57 2.64
CA ILE A 72 -11.45 -8.42 1.56
C ILE A 72 -10.38 -9.43 2.02
N ASN A 73 -9.65 -9.13 3.09
CA ASN A 73 -8.60 -9.99 3.65
C ASN A 73 -8.95 -10.53 5.05
N ASN A 74 -10.23 -10.63 5.40
CA ASN A 74 -10.68 -11.10 6.72
C ASN A 74 -10.34 -12.58 7.00
N ASN A 75 -10.00 -13.34 5.98
CA ASN A 75 -9.57 -14.74 6.09
C ASN A 75 -8.05 -14.90 6.30
N LEU A 76 -7.27 -13.82 6.30
CA LEU A 76 -5.83 -13.85 6.45
C LEU A 76 -5.41 -13.53 7.89
N GLY A 77 -4.48 -14.35 8.43
CA GLY A 77 -3.83 -14.11 9.71
C GLY A 77 -2.58 -13.22 9.60
N PHE A 78 -1.59 -13.52 10.46
CA PHE A 78 -0.34 -12.75 10.56
C PHE A 78 0.91 -13.61 10.36
N THR A 79 0.76 -14.82 9.80
CA THR A 79 1.90 -15.60 9.35
C THR A 79 2.63 -14.89 8.22
N GLU A 80 3.84 -15.27 7.92
CA GLU A 80 4.61 -14.69 6.81
C GLU A 80 3.85 -14.86 5.48
N ALA A 81 3.34 -16.05 5.20
CA ALA A 81 2.54 -16.34 4.02
C ALA A 81 1.28 -15.44 3.93
N ASP A 82 0.55 -15.28 5.04
CA ASP A 82 -0.63 -14.41 5.08
C ASP A 82 -0.27 -12.94 4.83
N ARG A 83 0.89 -12.49 5.31
CA ARG A 83 1.36 -11.12 5.07
C ARG A 83 1.71 -10.88 3.61
N ILE A 84 2.38 -11.83 2.97
CA ILE A 84 2.69 -11.79 1.54
C ILE A 84 1.38 -11.75 0.74
N GLU A 85 0.47 -12.68 1.01
CA GLU A 85 -0.82 -12.76 0.31
C GLU A 85 -1.68 -11.50 0.55
N ASN A 86 -1.65 -10.94 1.78
CA ASN A 86 -2.33 -9.69 2.07
C ASN A 86 -1.82 -8.56 1.15
N ILE A 87 -0.51 -8.38 1.03
CA ILE A 87 0.08 -7.35 0.18
C ILE A 87 -0.18 -7.63 -1.30
N ARG A 88 -0.08 -8.90 -1.73
CA ARG A 88 -0.37 -9.28 -3.11
C ARG A 88 -1.80 -8.88 -3.50
N ARG A 89 -2.81 -9.24 -2.69
CA ARG A 89 -4.21 -8.87 -2.96
C ARG A 89 -4.42 -7.36 -3.01
N ILE A 90 -3.76 -6.63 -2.09
CA ILE A 90 -3.84 -5.17 -2.09
C ILE A 90 -3.22 -4.57 -3.35
N ALA A 91 -2.08 -5.10 -3.81
CA ALA A 91 -1.44 -4.65 -5.03
C ALA A 91 -2.35 -4.86 -6.26
N GLU A 92 -3.01 -6.02 -6.37
CA GLU A 92 -3.98 -6.30 -7.43
C GLU A 92 -5.18 -5.32 -7.39
N VAL A 93 -5.76 -5.11 -6.21
CA VAL A 93 -6.87 -4.15 -6.03
C VAL A 93 -6.41 -2.73 -6.34
N SER A 94 -5.21 -2.35 -5.92
CA SER A 94 -4.62 -1.03 -6.21
C SER A 94 -4.45 -0.82 -7.71
N LYS A 95 -3.96 -1.85 -8.42
CA LYS A 95 -3.85 -1.82 -9.87
C LYS A 95 -5.18 -1.53 -10.54
N LEU A 96 -6.26 -2.19 -10.12
CA LEU A 96 -7.60 -1.94 -10.67
C LEU A 96 -8.06 -0.49 -10.47
N PHE A 97 -7.75 0.11 -9.32
CA PHE A 97 -8.07 1.53 -9.08
C PHE A 97 -7.20 2.45 -9.95
N VAL A 98 -5.90 2.19 -10.06
CA VAL A 98 -5.00 2.95 -10.92
C VAL A 98 -5.44 2.85 -12.39
N ASP A 99 -5.75 1.65 -12.88
CA ASP A 99 -6.27 1.42 -14.25
C ASP A 99 -7.65 2.06 -14.49
N THR A 100 -8.33 2.51 -13.42
CA THR A 100 -9.60 3.24 -13.48
C THR A 100 -9.41 4.77 -13.41
N GLY A 101 -8.16 5.25 -13.37
CA GLY A 101 -7.87 6.68 -13.31
C GLY A 101 -7.89 7.27 -11.89
N ILE A 102 -7.95 6.43 -10.84
CA ILE A 102 -8.10 6.86 -9.43
C ILE A 102 -6.74 6.89 -8.74
N ILE A 103 -6.40 8.02 -8.10
CA ILE A 103 -5.23 8.12 -7.22
C ILE A 103 -5.46 7.18 -6.03
N THR A 104 -4.58 6.19 -5.86
CA THR A 104 -4.74 5.19 -4.82
C THR A 104 -3.68 5.39 -3.74
N ILE A 105 -4.10 5.39 -2.48
CA ILE A 105 -3.23 5.61 -1.32
C ILE A 105 -3.26 4.37 -0.45
N ALA A 106 -2.15 3.65 -0.32
CA ALA A 106 -2.04 2.50 0.58
C ALA A 106 -1.32 2.86 1.88
N ALA A 107 -1.79 2.35 3.01
CA ALA A 107 -1.18 2.53 4.33
C ALA A 107 -0.98 1.16 5.00
N PHE A 108 0.15 0.52 4.73
CA PHE A 108 0.49 -0.81 5.23
C PHE A 108 1.89 -0.84 5.85
N ILE A 109 2.14 -1.78 6.75
CA ILE A 109 3.49 -1.98 7.30
C ILE A 109 4.43 -2.42 6.19
N SER A 110 4.06 -3.40 5.35
CA SER A 110 4.86 -3.98 4.24
C SER A 110 6.35 -4.12 4.60
N PRO A 111 6.68 -5.08 5.50
CA PRO A 111 7.91 -5.03 6.29
C PRO A 111 9.19 -5.36 5.54
N SER A 112 9.14 -6.03 4.38
CA SER A 112 10.33 -6.42 3.61
C SER A 112 10.39 -5.73 2.24
N ASN A 113 11.61 -5.59 1.72
CA ASN A 113 11.83 -5.04 0.38
C ASN A 113 11.17 -5.90 -0.69
N ASP A 114 11.25 -7.23 -0.58
CA ASP A 114 10.68 -8.17 -1.55
C ASP A 114 9.15 -8.02 -1.67
N ILE A 115 8.47 -7.83 -0.55
CA ILE A 115 7.01 -7.64 -0.54
C ILE A 115 6.64 -6.31 -1.22
N ARG A 116 7.41 -5.24 -1.01
CA ARG A 116 7.18 -3.94 -1.64
C ARG A 116 7.53 -3.97 -3.12
N GLU A 117 8.62 -4.65 -3.49
CA GLU A 117 8.97 -4.84 -4.89
C GLU A 117 7.92 -5.68 -5.64
N MET A 118 7.39 -6.73 -5.02
CA MET A 118 6.26 -7.50 -5.56
C MET A 118 5.06 -6.59 -5.84
N ALA A 119 4.69 -5.72 -4.88
CA ALA A 119 3.58 -4.78 -5.06
C ALA A 119 3.86 -3.81 -6.21
N ALA A 120 5.06 -3.24 -6.29
CA ALA A 120 5.47 -2.35 -7.37
C ALA A 120 5.45 -3.03 -8.74
N ASN A 121 5.85 -4.31 -8.82
CA ASN A 121 5.82 -5.08 -10.06
C ASN A 121 4.39 -5.39 -10.53
N ILE A 122 3.45 -5.65 -9.60
CA ILE A 122 2.03 -5.90 -9.92
C ILE A 122 1.36 -4.63 -10.43
N ILE A 123 1.58 -3.50 -9.75
CA ILE A 123 0.93 -2.22 -10.07
C ILE A 123 1.54 -1.58 -11.33
N GLY A 124 2.86 -1.69 -11.46
CA GLY A 124 3.68 -1.00 -12.44
C GLY A 124 4.62 -0.01 -11.75
N LYS A 125 5.93 -0.16 -11.98
CA LYS A 125 6.96 0.66 -11.29
C LYS A 125 6.83 2.14 -11.58
N ASP A 126 6.37 2.52 -12.77
CA ASP A 126 6.20 3.93 -13.18
C ASP A 126 5.01 4.62 -12.48
N ASP A 127 4.08 3.82 -11.96
CA ASP A 127 2.90 4.29 -11.24
C ASP A 127 3.02 4.12 -9.73
N PHE A 128 4.12 3.54 -9.24
CA PHE A 128 4.29 3.19 -7.83
C PHE A 128 5.22 4.18 -7.12
N LEU A 129 4.65 5.02 -6.27
CA LEU A 129 5.40 5.94 -5.41
C LEU A 129 5.47 5.39 -3.98
N GLU A 130 6.63 4.88 -3.59
CA GLU A 130 6.88 4.41 -2.21
C GLU A 130 7.23 5.59 -1.30
N VAL A 131 6.52 5.69 -0.16
CA VAL A 131 6.75 6.71 0.86
C VAL A 131 7.03 6.03 2.20
N TYR A 132 8.26 6.11 2.68
CA TYR A 132 8.65 5.57 3.96
C TYR A 132 8.38 6.55 5.10
N VAL A 133 7.51 6.16 6.03
CA VAL A 133 7.25 6.92 7.26
C VAL A 133 8.21 6.42 8.33
N SER A 134 9.39 7.07 8.39
CA SER A 134 10.57 6.66 9.16
C SER A 134 10.53 7.03 10.65
N THR A 135 9.34 7.07 11.25
CA THR A 135 9.21 7.33 12.69
C THR A 135 9.98 6.28 13.50
N PRO A 136 10.90 6.70 14.39
CA PRO A 136 11.67 5.77 15.21
C PRO A 136 10.77 4.84 16.04
N ILE A 137 11.24 3.60 16.27
CA ILE A 137 10.47 2.59 16.99
C ILE A 137 10.12 3.04 18.41
N GLU A 138 11.04 3.75 19.07
CA GLU A 138 10.86 4.29 20.43
C GLU A 138 9.64 5.25 20.48
N GLU A 139 9.49 6.05 19.43
CA GLU A 139 8.36 6.98 19.33
C GLU A 139 7.07 6.25 18.96
N CYS A 140 7.12 5.23 18.08
CA CYS A 140 5.98 4.37 17.79
C CYS A 140 5.49 3.65 19.05
N GLU A 141 6.43 3.12 19.84
CA GLU A 141 6.16 2.43 21.10
C GLU A 141 5.64 3.40 22.19
N ARG A 142 6.20 4.62 22.29
CA ARG A 142 5.73 5.65 23.21
C ARG A 142 4.27 6.04 22.92
N ARG A 143 3.90 6.15 21.64
CA ARG A 143 2.54 6.46 21.22
C ARG A 143 1.58 5.31 21.48
N ASP A 144 1.97 4.12 21.15
CA ASP A 144 1.24 2.85 21.24
C ASP A 144 -0.30 2.95 21.15
N VAL A 145 -0.79 3.71 20.17
CA VAL A 145 -2.19 4.11 20.03
C VAL A 145 -3.19 2.96 20.12
N LYS A 146 -2.75 1.75 19.74
CA LYS A 146 -3.57 0.53 19.73
C LYS A 146 -3.23 -0.44 20.88
N GLY A 147 -2.27 -0.13 21.73
CA GLY A 147 -1.77 -1.01 22.81
C GLY A 147 -1.06 -2.26 22.31
N LEU A 148 -0.64 -2.26 21.03
CA LEU A 148 -0.04 -3.45 20.40
C LEU A 148 1.42 -3.65 20.80
N TYR A 149 2.19 -2.57 21.03
CA TYR A 149 3.57 -2.66 21.50
C TYR A 149 3.63 -3.23 22.92
N ALA A 150 2.78 -2.76 23.81
CA ALA A 150 2.68 -3.29 25.15
C ALA A 150 2.35 -4.80 25.15
N LYS A 151 1.42 -5.24 24.29
CA LYS A 151 1.08 -6.67 24.12
C LYS A 151 2.25 -7.47 23.55
N ALA A 152 2.95 -6.93 22.54
CA ALA A 152 4.12 -7.59 21.95
C ALA A 152 5.27 -7.75 22.96
N ARG A 153 5.54 -6.74 23.78
CA ARG A 153 6.55 -6.79 24.84
C ARG A 153 6.22 -7.83 25.90
N ARG A 154 4.93 -8.04 26.22
CA ARG A 154 4.50 -9.12 27.13
C ARG A 154 4.46 -10.51 26.47
N GLY A 155 4.81 -10.62 25.17
CA GLY A 155 4.78 -11.89 24.45
C GLY A 155 3.38 -12.37 24.02
N GLU A 156 2.35 -11.56 24.20
CA GLU A 156 0.96 -11.87 23.81
C GLU A 156 0.78 -11.84 22.27
N ILE A 157 1.61 -11.07 21.56
CA ILE A 157 1.62 -11.01 20.10
C ILE A 157 2.96 -11.54 19.60
N LYS A 158 2.92 -12.65 18.88
CA LYS A 158 4.09 -13.21 18.20
C LYS A 158 4.33 -12.53 16.85
N ASN A 159 5.60 -12.52 16.41
CA ASN A 159 5.99 -11.96 15.11
C ASN A 159 5.55 -10.51 14.87
N PHE A 160 5.61 -9.67 15.90
CA PHE A 160 5.27 -8.26 15.79
C PHE A 160 6.42 -7.48 15.15
N THR A 161 6.14 -6.83 14.01
CA THR A 161 7.14 -6.09 13.23
C THR A 161 7.75 -4.95 14.04
N GLY A 162 9.08 -4.92 14.10
CA GLY A 162 9.86 -3.97 14.89
C GLY A 162 10.19 -4.44 16.32
N ILE A 163 9.56 -5.50 16.84
CA ILE A 163 9.85 -6.08 18.16
C ILE A 163 10.40 -7.51 18.02
N SER A 164 9.61 -8.44 17.51
CA SER A 164 9.98 -9.86 17.36
C SER A 164 10.05 -10.32 15.91
N ALA A 165 9.76 -9.43 14.96
CA ALA A 165 9.95 -9.62 13.53
C ALA A 165 10.64 -8.40 12.93
N PRO A 166 11.49 -8.56 11.90
CA PRO A 166 12.24 -7.46 11.30
C PRO A 166 11.35 -6.50 10.51
N PHE A 167 11.84 -5.28 10.35
CA PHE A 167 11.40 -4.32 9.36
C PHE A 167 12.62 -3.86 8.54
N GLU A 168 12.54 -4.05 7.24
CA GLU A 168 13.56 -3.59 6.30
C GLU A 168 13.17 -2.21 5.78
N ALA A 169 13.90 -1.18 6.21
CA ALA A 169 13.71 0.16 5.68
C ALA A 169 14.00 0.17 4.16
N PRO A 170 13.20 0.88 3.36
CA PRO A 170 13.52 1.09 1.96
C PRO A 170 14.92 1.70 1.82
N ALA A 171 15.66 1.26 0.79
CA ALA A 171 16.90 1.94 0.45
C ALA A 171 16.61 3.41 0.10
N PRO A 172 17.49 4.34 0.46
CA PRO A 172 17.34 5.73 0.04
C PRO A 172 17.26 5.79 -1.48
N VAL A 173 16.09 6.07 -2.02
CA VAL A 173 15.93 6.32 -3.46
C VAL A 173 16.26 7.78 -3.66
N SER A 174 17.23 8.08 -4.50
CA SER A 174 17.45 9.44 -4.96
C SER A 174 16.28 9.82 -5.87
N TYR A 175 15.29 10.50 -5.31
CA TYR A 175 14.19 11.09 -6.08
C TYR A 175 14.74 12.28 -6.88
N THR A 176 15.28 11.99 -8.04
CA THR A 176 15.62 13.00 -9.04
C THR A 176 14.49 13.12 -10.03
N HIS A 177 13.44 13.69 -9.80
CA HIS A 177 12.39 14.17 -10.72
C HIS A 177 10.96 13.94 -10.19
N LEU A 178 10.62 14.58 -9.07
CA LEU A 178 9.27 15.08 -8.90
C LEU A 178 9.26 16.54 -9.40
N THR A 179 9.29 16.73 -10.69
CA THR A 179 8.81 17.98 -11.27
C THR A 179 7.29 17.90 -11.25
N LEU A 180 6.69 18.52 -10.24
CA LEU A 180 5.27 18.85 -10.30
C LEU A 180 5.12 19.76 -11.54
N PRO A 181 4.22 19.43 -12.49
CA PRO A 181 3.89 20.37 -13.55
C PRO A 181 3.34 21.64 -12.88
N THR A 182 3.96 22.76 -13.17
CA THR A 182 3.48 24.12 -12.81
C THR A 182 2.18 24.43 -13.52
#